data_03b0089f7383e66e76e3d08f49cd7134
#
_entry.id   03b0089f7383e66e76e3d08f49cd7134
#
_cell.length_a   1.000
_cell.length_b   1.000
_cell.length_c   1.000
_cell.angle_alpha   90.00
_cell.angle_beta   90.00
_cell.angle_gamma   90.00
#
_symmetry.space_group_name_H-M   'P 1'
#
loop_
_entity.id
_entity.type
_entity.pdbx_description
1 polymer ?
#
loop_
_entity_poly.entity_id
_entity_poly.type
_entity_poly.pdbx_seq_one_letter_code
_entity_poly.pdbx_strand_id
1 'polypeptide(L)'
;MTIQDLINAIAEALFQEFGSGYEIYTEKVEQGLVEPCFMIRCLNPTKNIFLGRCYKRTNQFSIQYIPSTQEAHEECNSVMERLFECLENVILHEKPVHGAELHGEITDGILTFTVNYDGFVLKEEEQIHMEDVDILTEAKG
;
A
#
# COMPACT_ATOMS: atom_id res chain seq x y z
N MET A 1 10.10 -5.62 3.68
CA MET A 1 8.93 -4.93 3.12
C MET A 1 8.71 -3.63 3.87
N THR A 2 8.92 -2.53 3.19
CA THR A 2 8.70 -1.21 3.79
C THR A 2 7.48 -0.57 3.17
N ILE A 3 7.00 0.50 3.82
CA ILE A 3 5.87 1.25 3.27
C ILE A 3 6.22 1.80 1.89
N GLN A 4 7.44 2.30 1.72
CA GLN A 4 7.86 2.83 0.44
C GLN A 4 7.94 1.74 -0.62
N ASP A 5 8.38 0.54 -0.24
CA ASP A 5 8.38 -0.59 -1.17
C ASP A 5 6.97 -0.90 -1.66
N LEU A 6 5.99 -0.85 -0.77
CA LEU A 6 4.61 -1.11 -1.14
C LEU A 6 4.05 0.00 -2.02
N ILE A 7 4.39 1.26 -1.73
CA ILE A 7 3.97 2.37 -2.57
C ILE A 7 4.53 2.19 -3.98
N ASN A 8 5.79 1.80 -4.09
CA ASN A 8 6.40 1.58 -5.40
C ASN A 8 5.74 0.41 -6.13
N ALA A 9 5.40 -0.65 -5.39
CA ALA A 9 4.72 -1.79 -6.00
C ALA A 9 3.34 -1.42 -6.50
N ILE A 10 2.61 -0.60 -5.74
CA ILE A 10 1.29 -0.13 -6.17
C ILE A 10 1.43 0.74 -7.41
N ALA A 11 2.42 1.64 -7.42
CA ALA A 11 2.65 2.50 -8.57
C ALA A 11 2.97 1.69 -9.82
N GLU A 12 3.78 0.64 -9.65
CA GLU A 12 4.11 -0.23 -10.78
C GLU A 12 2.88 -0.96 -11.29
N ALA A 13 2.03 -1.45 -10.39
CA ALA A 13 0.81 -2.13 -10.79
C ALA A 13 -0.12 -1.20 -11.55
N LEU A 14 -0.22 0.06 -11.10
CA LEU A 14 -1.04 1.04 -11.80
C LEU A 14 -0.46 1.35 -13.18
N PHE A 15 0.84 1.48 -13.27
CA PHE A 15 1.48 1.76 -14.56
C PHE A 15 1.27 0.60 -15.53
N GLN A 16 1.36 -0.63 -15.06
CA GLN A 16 1.14 -1.80 -15.92
C GLN A 16 -0.30 -1.87 -16.41
N GLU A 17 -1.25 -1.48 -15.57
CA GLU A 17 -2.66 -1.58 -15.92
C GLU A 17 -3.12 -0.42 -16.78
N PHE A 18 -2.71 0.80 -16.45
CA PHE A 18 -3.26 2.00 -17.07
C PHE A 18 -2.35 2.65 -18.10
N GLY A 19 -1.06 2.36 -18.05
CA GLY A 19 -0.13 2.88 -19.04
C GLY A 19 0.33 4.29 -18.73
N SER A 20 1.02 4.90 -19.71
CA SER A 20 1.69 6.17 -19.49
C SER A 20 0.78 7.39 -19.62
N GLY A 21 -0.49 7.17 -19.99
CA GLY A 21 -1.43 8.28 -20.11
C GLY A 21 -1.99 8.79 -18.79
N TYR A 22 -1.60 8.17 -17.67
CA TYR A 22 -2.09 8.53 -16.36
C TYR A 22 -0.90 8.92 -15.49
N GLU A 23 -0.99 10.09 -14.87
CA GLU A 23 0.06 10.50 -13.95
C GLU A 23 -0.13 9.78 -12.61
N ILE A 24 0.98 9.39 -11.99
CA ILE A 24 0.94 8.70 -10.70
C ILE A 24 1.78 9.51 -9.72
N TYR A 25 1.13 10.02 -8.69
CA TYR A 25 1.79 10.82 -7.67
C TYR A 25 1.90 10.03 -6.39
N THR A 26 3.09 9.99 -5.84
CA THR A 26 3.32 9.31 -4.56
C THR A 26 3.56 10.30 -3.43
N GLU A 27 3.55 11.60 -3.74
CA GLU A 27 3.69 12.65 -2.75
C GLU A 27 2.64 13.70 -3.00
N LYS A 28 2.35 14.49 -1.98
CA LYS A 28 1.34 15.51 -2.10
C LYS A 28 1.76 16.57 -3.11
N VAL A 29 0.87 16.87 -4.03
CA VAL A 29 1.08 17.92 -5.02
C VAL A 29 0.06 19.01 -4.76
N GLU A 30 0.54 20.22 -4.48
CA GLU A 30 -0.35 21.32 -4.13
C GLU A 30 -0.89 22.07 -5.34
N GLN A 31 -0.14 22.07 -6.42
CA GLN A 31 -0.54 22.76 -7.64
C GLN A 31 -0.08 21.93 -8.84
N GLY A 32 -0.78 22.14 -9.95
CA GLY A 32 -0.31 21.56 -11.20
C GLY A 32 -0.58 20.09 -11.38
N LEU A 33 -1.62 19.57 -10.73
CA LEU A 33 -2.03 18.21 -10.97
C LEU A 33 -2.42 18.03 -12.42
N VAL A 34 -1.89 16.99 -13.04
CA VAL A 34 -2.21 16.67 -14.44
C VAL A 34 -3.21 15.54 -14.43
N GLU A 35 -4.42 15.82 -14.93
CA GLU A 35 -5.50 14.83 -14.96
C GLU A 35 -5.49 14.08 -16.29
N PRO A 36 -5.83 12.82 -16.29
CA PRO A 36 -6.22 11.99 -15.13
C PRO A 36 -4.99 11.56 -14.34
N CYS A 37 -5.16 11.42 -13.03
CA CYS A 37 -4.03 11.05 -12.20
C CYS A 37 -4.45 10.20 -11.01
N PHE A 38 -3.46 9.49 -10.47
CA PHE A 38 -3.61 8.72 -9.25
C PHE A 38 -2.71 9.33 -8.18
N MET A 39 -3.19 9.31 -6.94
CA MET A 39 -2.39 9.73 -5.79
C MET A 39 -2.38 8.58 -4.78
N ILE A 40 -1.20 8.14 -4.39
CA ILE A 40 -1.02 6.99 -3.51
C ILE A 40 -0.53 7.48 -2.15
N ARG A 41 -1.22 7.06 -1.10
CA ARG A 41 -0.80 7.41 0.26
C ARG A 41 -1.00 6.22 1.19
N CYS A 42 -0.15 6.11 2.19
CA CYS A 42 -0.30 5.12 3.23
C CYS A 42 -1.10 5.72 4.38
N LEU A 43 -2.11 4.99 4.83
CA LEU A 43 -2.94 5.37 5.96
C LEU A 43 -2.70 4.38 7.09
N ASN A 44 -2.70 4.86 8.31
CA ASN A 44 -2.77 4.04 9.53
C ASN A 44 -1.98 2.72 9.49
N PRO A 45 -0.66 2.79 9.26
CA PRO A 45 0.13 1.56 9.34
C PRO A 45 0.21 1.08 10.78
N THR A 46 0.10 -0.24 10.98
CA THR A 46 0.18 -0.83 12.31
C THR A 46 1.19 -1.97 12.33
N LYS A 47 1.69 -2.26 13.51
CA LYS A 47 2.58 -3.38 13.74
C LYS A 47 2.26 -3.92 15.13
N ASN A 48 1.75 -5.14 15.19
CA ASN A 48 1.30 -5.74 16.44
C ASN A 48 1.92 -7.11 16.61
N ILE A 49 2.20 -7.47 17.88
CA ILE A 49 2.69 -8.80 18.18
C ILE A 49 1.59 -9.80 17.82
N PHE A 50 1.94 -10.80 17.03
CA PHE A 50 1.01 -11.84 16.66
C PHE A 50 1.28 -13.12 17.45
N LEU A 51 2.53 -13.59 17.43
CA LEU A 51 2.88 -14.82 18.13
C LEU A 51 4.39 -14.81 18.33
N GLY A 52 4.81 -14.82 19.61
CA GLY A 52 6.24 -14.83 19.91
C GLY A 52 6.96 -13.64 19.29
N ARG A 53 7.89 -13.93 18.38
CA ARG A 53 8.64 -12.89 17.69
C ARG A 53 8.04 -12.51 16.36
N CYS A 54 6.88 -13.05 16.08
CA CYS A 54 6.19 -12.74 14.83
C CYS A 54 5.25 -11.58 15.02
N TYR A 55 5.39 -10.55 14.18
CA TYR A 55 4.56 -9.37 14.23
C TYR A 55 3.70 -9.32 12.99
N LYS A 56 2.46 -8.90 13.16
CA LYS A 56 1.58 -8.66 12.03
C LYS A 56 1.61 -7.18 11.69
N ARG A 57 1.93 -6.88 10.44
CA ARG A 57 1.89 -5.52 9.94
C ARG A 57 0.66 -5.35 9.07
N THR A 58 -0.08 -4.28 9.32
CA THR A 58 -1.25 -3.92 8.52
C THR A 58 -0.96 -2.56 7.91
N ASN A 59 -1.00 -2.49 6.61
CA ASN A 59 -0.73 -1.26 5.89
C ASN A 59 -1.91 -0.96 4.98
N GLN A 60 -2.64 0.09 5.31
CA GLN A 60 -3.76 0.52 4.49
C GLN A 60 -3.30 1.64 3.57
N PHE A 61 -3.64 1.51 2.29
CA PHE A 61 -3.27 2.50 1.30
C PHE A 61 -4.51 3.11 0.69
N SER A 62 -4.41 4.39 0.39
CA SER A 62 -5.45 5.13 -0.30
C SER A 62 -4.92 5.50 -1.67
N ILE A 63 -5.67 5.12 -2.69
CA ILE A 63 -5.36 5.48 -4.07
C ILE A 63 -6.50 6.35 -4.55
N GLN A 64 -6.24 7.64 -4.70
CA GLN A 64 -7.25 8.57 -5.20
C GLN A 64 -7.08 8.72 -6.70
N TYR A 65 -8.20 8.70 -7.40
CA TYR A 65 -8.20 8.91 -8.84
C TYR A 65 -8.98 10.17 -9.17
N ILE A 66 -8.33 11.09 -9.87
CA ILE A 66 -8.94 12.34 -10.31
C ILE A 66 -9.18 12.23 -11.80
N PRO A 67 -10.45 12.19 -12.23
CA PRO A 67 -10.77 11.95 -13.64
C PRO A 67 -10.52 13.18 -14.50
N SER A 68 -10.46 12.97 -15.82
CA SER A 68 -10.20 14.02 -16.78
C SER A 68 -11.45 14.48 -17.51
N THR A 69 -12.56 13.77 -17.40
CA THR A 69 -13.75 14.07 -18.16
C THR A 69 -14.86 14.60 -17.28
N GLN A 70 -15.88 15.19 -17.95
CA GLN A 70 -17.04 15.68 -17.21
C GLN A 70 -17.97 14.54 -16.78
N GLU A 71 -17.82 13.37 -17.41
CA GLU A 71 -18.56 12.19 -17.01
C GLU A 71 -17.77 11.44 -15.95
N ALA A 72 -17.51 12.14 -14.84
CA ALA A 72 -16.60 11.66 -13.82
C ALA A 72 -17.07 10.36 -13.17
N HIS A 73 -18.39 10.22 -12.95
CA HIS A 73 -18.91 9.01 -12.31
C HIS A 73 -18.66 7.77 -13.16
N GLU A 74 -18.92 7.89 -14.46
CA GLU A 74 -18.73 6.76 -15.35
C GLU A 74 -17.25 6.40 -15.46
N GLU A 75 -16.41 7.43 -15.59
CA GLU A 75 -14.97 7.20 -15.64
C GLU A 75 -14.45 6.57 -14.36
N CYS A 76 -14.90 7.06 -13.21
CA CYS A 76 -14.47 6.52 -11.92
C CYS A 76 -14.96 5.08 -11.72
N ASN A 77 -16.18 4.77 -12.15
CA ASN A 77 -16.66 3.40 -12.04
C ASN A 77 -15.82 2.44 -12.85
N SER A 78 -15.45 2.85 -14.07
CA SER A 78 -14.62 2.03 -14.93
C SER A 78 -13.25 1.82 -14.33
N VAL A 79 -12.64 2.88 -13.79
CA VAL A 79 -11.34 2.79 -13.15
C VAL A 79 -11.42 1.92 -11.90
N MET A 80 -12.51 2.05 -11.13
CA MET A 80 -12.66 1.27 -9.92
C MET A 80 -12.65 -0.24 -10.21
N GLU A 81 -13.34 -0.66 -11.26
CA GLU A 81 -13.34 -2.07 -11.62
C GLU A 81 -11.94 -2.55 -11.95
N ARG A 82 -11.18 -1.74 -12.65
CA ARG A 82 -9.81 -2.10 -12.99
C ARG A 82 -8.90 -2.12 -11.77
N LEU A 83 -9.16 -1.25 -10.79
CA LEU A 83 -8.39 -1.24 -9.53
C LEU A 83 -8.65 -2.49 -8.72
N PHE A 84 -9.91 -2.97 -8.68
CA PHE A 84 -10.20 -4.22 -8.00
C PHE A 84 -9.35 -5.37 -8.57
N GLU A 85 -9.10 -5.33 -9.87
CA GLU A 85 -8.32 -6.38 -10.51
C GLU A 85 -6.83 -6.20 -10.30
N CYS A 86 -6.31 -5.00 -10.59
CA CYS A 86 -4.87 -4.83 -10.63
C CYS A 86 -4.25 -4.67 -9.24
N LEU A 87 -5.02 -4.25 -8.25
CA LEU A 87 -4.49 -4.07 -6.90
C LEU A 87 -4.81 -5.24 -5.97
N GLU A 88 -5.48 -6.26 -6.49
CA GLU A 88 -5.71 -7.47 -5.70
C GLU A 88 -4.39 -8.11 -5.32
N ASN A 89 -3.43 -8.10 -6.24
CA ASN A 89 -2.09 -8.61 -5.98
C ASN A 89 -1.08 -7.66 -6.58
N VAL A 90 -0.12 -7.23 -5.78
CA VAL A 90 0.99 -6.44 -6.29
C VAL A 90 2.29 -7.23 -6.11
N ILE A 91 3.27 -6.94 -6.94
CA ILE A 91 4.53 -7.68 -6.92
C ILE A 91 5.54 -6.88 -6.11
N LEU A 92 6.07 -7.50 -5.08
CA LEU A 92 7.08 -6.89 -4.22
C LEU A 92 8.27 -7.83 -4.15
N HIS A 93 9.42 -7.37 -4.65
CA HIS A 93 10.63 -8.18 -4.68
C HIS A 93 10.35 -9.54 -5.32
N GLU A 94 9.66 -9.51 -6.48
CA GLU A 94 9.34 -10.68 -7.29
C GLU A 94 8.39 -11.66 -6.63
N LYS A 95 7.71 -11.23 -5.56
CA LYS A 95 6.71 -12.06 -4.89
C LYS A 95 5.39 -11.32 -4.82
N PRO A 96 4.28 -12.04 -4.97
CA PRO A 96 2.97 -11.38 -4.89
C PRO A 96 2.61 -11.06 -3.44
N VAL A 97 2.03 -9.90 -3.25
CA VAL A 97 1.45 -9.51 -1.97
C VAL A 97 -0.03 -9.32 -2.20
N HIS A 98 -0.84 -9.99 -1.40
CA HIS A 98 -2.29 -9.97 -1.58
C HIS A 98 -2.91 -8.77 -0.93
N GLY A 99 -3.81 -8.11 -1.66
CA GLY A 99 -4.59 -7.03 -1.12
C GLY A 99 -5.83 -7.57 -0.41
N ALA A 100 -6.20 -6.91 0.67
CA ALA A 100 -7.36 -7.28 1.46
C ALA A 100 -8.23 -6.04 1.64
N GLU A 101 -9.54 -6.29 1.84
CA GLU A 101 -10.50 -5.23 2.13
C GLU A 101 -10.46 -4.12 1.08
N LEU A 102 -10.51 -4.53 -0.18
CA LEU A 102 -10.53 -3.58 -1.28
C LEU A 102 -11.88 -2.88 -1.31
N HIS A 103 -11.85 -1.56 -1.32
CA HIS A 103 -13.07 -0.76 -1.21
C HIS A 103 -12.90 0.53 -1.99
N GLY A 104 -13.96 0.93 -2.70
CA GLY A 104 -13.95 2.17 -3.46
C GLY A 104 -15.13 3.03 -3.14
N GLU A 105 -14.91 4.34 -3.18
CA GLU A 105 -15.96 5.30 -2.89
C GLU A 105 -15.76 6.53 -3.79
N ILE A 106 -16.84 7.01 -4.38
CA ILE A 106 -16.78 8.20 -5.24
C ILE A 106 -17.47 9.35 -4.53
N THR A 107 -16.72 10.43 -4.31
CA THR A 107 -17.23 11.62 -3.65
C THR A 107 -16.79 12.83 -4.44
N ASP A 108 -17.77 13.67 -4.83
CA ASP A 108 -17.48 14.90 -5.58
C ASP A 108 -16.67 14.62 -6.84
N GLY A 109 -16.97 13.51 -7.51
CA GLY A 109 -16.31 13.18 -8.76
C GLY A 109 -14.90 12.63 -8.60
N ILE A 110 -14.48 12.37 -7.39
CA ILE A 110 -13.15 11.82 -7.11
C ILE A 110 -13.33 10.44 -6.51
N LEU A 111 -12.61 9.46 -7.07
CA LEU A 111 -12.63 8.10 -6.56
C LEU A 111 -11.55 7.95 -5.49
N THR A 112 -11.95 7.44 -4.33
CA THR A 112 -11.00 7.05 -3.29
C THR A 112 -11.08 5.54 -3.13
N PHE A 113 -9.98 4.87 -3.43
CA PHE A 113 -9.90 3.41 -3.35
C PHE A 113 -8.95 3.06 -2.23
N THR A 114 -9.37 2.16 -1.34
CA THR A 114 -8.51 1.73 -0.25
C THR A 114 -8.27 0.24 -0.33
N VAL A 115 -7.08 -0.16 0.09
CA VAL A 115 -6.69 -1.56 0.08
C VAL A 115 -5.66 -1.77 1.17
N ASN A 116 -5.71 -2.92 1.81
CA ASN A 116 -4.75 -3.29 2.85
C ASN A 116 -3.76 -4.30 2.30
N TYR A 117 -2.49 -4.06 2.52
CA TYR A 117 -1.44 -5.04 2.22
C TYR A 117 -0.80 -5.41 3.54
N ASP A 118 -1.21 -6.58 4.03
CA ASP A 118 -0.78 -7.05 5.34
C ASP A 118 0.37 -8.03 5.18
N GLY A 119 1.16 -8.16 6.21
CA GLY A 119 2.25 -9.11 6.19
C GLY A 119 2.69 -9.45 7.58
N PHE A 120 3.48 -10.50 7.67
CA PHE A 120 4.06 -10.92 8.94
C PHE A 120 5.56 -10.66 8.88
N VAL A 121 6.10 -10.17 9.99
CA VAL A 121 7.53 -9.91 10.12
C VAL A 121 8.02 -10.71 11.29
N LEU A 122 9.01 -11.55 11.03
CA LEU A 122 9.68 -12.29 12.09
C LEU A 122 10.83 -11.45 12.58
N LYS A 123 10.74 -11.00 13.82
CA LYS A 123 11.82 -10.21 14.38
C LYS A 123 12.85 -11.15 14.98
N GLU A 124 14.06 -11.10 14.45
CA GLU A 124 15.13 -11.92 14.97
C GLU A 124 15.52 -11.43 16.35
N GLU A 125 15.80 -12.38 17.23
CA GLU A 125 16.38 -12.02 18.50
C GLU A 125 17.71 -11.39 18.25
N GLU A 126 17.94 -10.28 18.94
CA GLU A 126 19.25 -9.70 18.88
C GLU A 126 20.24 -10.60 19.56
N GLN A 127 21.29 -10.94 18.85
CA GLN A 127 22.38 -11.70 19.38
C GLN A 127 23.20 -10.76 20.22
N ILE A 128 23.13 -10.86 21.39
CA ILE A 128 23.77 -9.87 22.23
C ILE A 128 25.07 -10.38 22.74
N HIS A 129 24.47 -10.41 21.99
CA HIS A 129 24.72 -10.84 22.08
C HIS A 129 25.14 -10.85 22.80
N MET A 130 25.41 -10.98 23.14
CA MET A 130 25.09 -11.37 23.65
C MET A 130 25.08 -11.26 24.06
N GLU A 131 25.45 -11.19 24.35
CA GLU A 131 24.92 -11.45 24.78
C GLU A 131 24.40 -11.09 25.10
N ASP A 132 25.09 -10.90 25.38
CA ASP A 132 24.14 -11.02 25.80
C ASP A 132 23.48 -11.05 26.17
N VAL A 133 24.16 -10.82 26.54
CA VAL A 133 23.12 -11.41 27.05
C VAL A 133 22.70 -11.58 27.40
N ASP A 134 23.19 -11.57 27.86
CA ASP A 134 22.49 -12.20 28.32
C ASP A 134 21.89 -12.08 28.74
N ILE A 135 22.44 -11.84 29.06
CA ILE A 135 21.65 -12.18 29.48
C ILE A 135 20.96 -11.99 29.60
N LEU A 136 21.66 -11.86 29.90
CA LEU A 136 20.79 -12.15 30.05
C LEU A 136 20.14 -12.35 29.98
N THR A 137 20.47 -12.10 30.41
CA THR A 137 19.78 -12.75 30.45
C THR A 137 19.31 -12.93 30.42
N GLU A 138 19.67 -12.84 30.71
CA GLU A 138 19.14 -13.43 30.69
C GLU A 138 18.36 -13.42 30.61
N ALA A 139 19.28 -13.20 31.10
CA ALA A 139 18.61 -13.62 31.02
C ALA A 139 18.17 -13.54 30.78
N LYS A 140 18.48 -13.67 31.03
CA LYS A 140 18.10 -13.99 30.70
C LYS A 140 17.56 -14.22 30.50
N GLY A 141 18.53 -14.07 30.83
CA GLY A 141 18.01 -14.68 30.69
C GLY A 141 17.92 -14.65 30.53
#